data_ff87aa65b6b6d80d4568df48b157838f
#
_entry.id   ff87aa65b6b6d80d4568df48b157838f
#
_cell.length_a   1.000
_cell.length_b   1.000
_cell.length_c   1.000
_cell.angle_alpha   90.00
_cell.angle_beta   90.00
_cell.angle_gamma   90.00
#
_symmetry.space_group_name_H-M   'P 1'
#
loop_
_entity.id
_entity.type
_entity.pdbx_description
1 polymer ?
#
loop_
_entity_poly.entity_id
_entity_poly.type
_entity_poly.pdbx_seq_one_letter_code
_entity_poly.pdbx_strand_id
1 'polypeptide(L)'
;MAQVGNRGLLLVFAALIGAILWNLLTWRLGLPSSSTHALVGGLIGAALVSAGSVHWSGVLDKVVIPMVASPLIGLALGFTVTLIIMWVFRNRNGHRLNATFRRLQVLSAAAMAYSHGTQDAEKTMGVITLALVTSGHLSTFRVPLWVIVSSATAMGFGTYAGGWRIIRTLGGRIVALTPANGFAAEVAASTVLLFPAYAYALPVSSTHVITSTVMGVGSTRRRSAVRWGCRGRHRDGLGADDPRLRGDGCGGVHHRAGIHSLRWSSAGGSTG
;
A
#
# COMPACT_ATOMS: atom_id res chain seq x y z
N MET A 1 -20.98 10.99 -27.36
CA MET A 1 -19.80 10.14 -27.57
C MET A 1 -18.65 11.01 -27.97
N ALA A 2 -17.55 10.93 -27.24
CA ALA A 2 -16.42 11.82 -27.30
C ALA A 2 -15.91 12.03 -28.71
N GLN A 3 -15.42 13.25 -28.99
CA GLN A 3 -14.64 13.50 -30.19
C GLN A 3 -13.46 12.54 -30.23
N VAL A 4 -13.71 11.40 -30.86
CA VAL A 4 -12.75 10.34 -31.13
C VAL A 4 -11.74 10.95 -32.11
N GLY A 5 -10.57 11.26 -31.65
CA GLY A 5 -9.55 11.88 -32.47
C GLY A 5 -8.35 12.33 -31.65
N ASN A 6 -7.42 13.02 -32.27
CA ASN A 6 -6.17 13.49 -31.69
C ASN A 6 -6.33 14.24 -30.33
N ARG A 7 -7.46 14.92 -30.10
CA ARG A 7 -7.74 15.60 -28.82
C ARG A 7 -7.92 14.62 -27.66
N GLY A 8 -8.61 13.49 -27.87
CA GLY A 8 -8.80 12.46 -26.85
C GLY A 8 -7.49 11.77 -26.47
N LEU A 9 -6.64 11.50 -27.46
CA LEU A 9 -5.29 10.95 -27.24
C LEU A 9 -4.40 11.92 -26.46
N LEU A 10 -4.43 13.21 -26.80
CA LEU A 10 -3.68 14.24 -26.07
C LEU A 10 -4.13 14.35 -24.61
N LEU A 11 -5.44 14.23 -24.37
CA LEU A 11 -5.98 14.21 -22.98
C LEU A 11 -5.43 13.03 -22.19
N VAL A 12 -5.50 11.82 -22.73
CA VAL A 12 -4.96 10.62 -22.08
C VAL A 12 -3.45 10.75 -21.85
N PHE A 13 -2.72 11.25 -22.83
CA PHE A 13 -1.28 11.45 -22.73
C PHE A 13 -0.91 12.48 -21.65
N ALA A 14 -1.58 13.62 -21.60
CA ALA A 14 -1.38 14.64 -20.58
C ALA A 14 -1.69 14.10 -19.16
N ALA A 15 -2.77 13.33 -19.02
CA ALA A 15 -3.14 12.68 -17.76
C ALA A 15 -2.07 11.69 -17.29
N LEU A 16 -1.52 10.88 -18.21
CA LEU A 16 -0.45 9.94 -17.91
C LEU A 16 0.83 10.64 -17.48
N ILE A 17 1.24 11.69 -18.17
CA ILE A 17 2.41 12.49 -17.77
C ILE A 17 2.23 13.04 -16.36
N GLY A 18 1.08 13.63 -16.05
CA GLY A 18 0.77 14.14 -14.70
C GLY A 18 0.84 13.04 -13.63
N ALA A 19 0.26 11.88 -13.91
CA ALA A 19 0.30 10.73 -13.00
C ALA A 19 1.72 10.19 -12.79
N ILE A 20 2.52 10.07 -13.86
CA ILE A 20 3.91 9.61 -13.82
C ILE A 20 4.77 10.59 -12.99
N LEU A 21 4.69 11.87 -13.28
CA LEU A 21 5.45 12.90 -12.55
C LEU A 21 5.11 12.89 -11.05
N TRP A 22 3.83 12.79 -10.70
CA TRP A 22 3.40 12.67 -9.31
C TRP A 22 3.94 11.41 -8.64
N ASN A 23 3.83 10.26 -9.30
CA ASN A 23 4.31 8.99 -8.76
C ASN A 23 5.83 8.97 -8.59
N LEU A 24 6.58 9.53 -9.54
CA LEU A 24 8.04 9.65 -9.45
C LEU A 24 8.46 10.59 -8.31
N LEU A 25 7.77 11.72 -8.15
CA LEU A 25 8.03 12.65 -7.07
C LEU A 25 7.81 12.00 -5.70
N THR A 26 6.66 11.37 -5.50
CA THR A 26 6.31 10.71 -4.24
C THR A 26 7.20 9.50 -3.96
N TRP A 27 7.56 8.73 -4.99
CA TRP A 27 8.55 7.65 -4.88
C TRP A 27 9.92 8.16 -4.44
N ARG A 28 10.40 9.25 -5.05
CA ARG A 28 11.68 9.87 -4.67
C ARG A 28 11.69 10.34 -3.22
N LEU A 29 10.57 10.86 -2.75
CA LEU A 29 10.40 11.29 -1.36
C LEU A 29 10.14 10.13 -0.38
N GLY A 30 9.91 8.90 -0.89
CA GLY A 30 9.55 7.73 -0.07
C GLY A 30 8.17 7.85 0.58
N LEU A 31 7.28 8.64 -0.01
CA LEU A 31 5.91 8.82 0.46
C LEU A 31 5.00 7.79 -0.21
N PRO A 32 4.25 6.99 0.57
CA PRO A 32 3.27 6.08 0.02
C PRO A 32 2.10 6.89 -0.53
N SER A 33 2.05 7.08 -1.84
CA SER A 33 0.94 7.72 -2.54
C SER A 33 0.11 6.71 -3.32
N SER A 34 -1.11 7.10 -3.66
CA SER A 34 -2.02 6.28 -4.44
C SER A 34 -1.87 6.55 -5.93
N SER A 35 -1.47 5.53 -6.68
CA SER A 35 -1.42 5.59 -8.16
C SER A 35 -2.81 5.81 -8.76
N THR A 36 -3.88 5.31 -8.11
CA THR A 36 -5.27 5.56 -8.51
C THR A 36 -5.61 7.05 -8.46
N HIS A 37 -5.27 7.72 -7.36
CA HIS A 37 -5.54 9.16 -7.22
C HIS A 37 -4.71 9.99 -8.20
N ALA A 38 -3.46 9.62 -8.42
CA ALA A 38 -2.60 10.28 -9.40
C ALA A 38 -3.20 10.20 -10.81
N LEU A 39 -3.66 9.00 -11.20
CA LEU A 39 -4.26 8.77 -12.53
C LEU A 39 -5.60 9.50 -12.69
N VAL A 40 -6.51 9.37 -11.72
CA VAL A 40 -7.82 10.03 -11.75
C VAL A 40 -7.66 11.54 -11.71
N GLY A 41 -6.79 12.06 -10.85
CA GLY A 41 -6.48 13.50 -10.81
C GLY A 41 -5.90 14.02 -12.13
N GLY A 42 -5.01 13.25 -12.76
CA GLY A 42 -4.48 13.56 -14.08
C GLY A 42 -5.58 13.60 -15.16
N LEU A 43 -6.49 12.62 -15.16
CA LEU A 43 -7.61 12.57 -16.10
C LEU A 43 -8.59 13.73 -15.89
N ILE A 44 -8.95 14.04 -14.65
CA ILE A 44 -9.82 15.17 -14.33
C ILE A 44 -9.16 16.49 -14.74
N GLY A 45 -7.88 16.71 -14.39
CA GLY A 45 -7.16 17.91 -14.76
C GLY A 45 -7.05 18.09 -16.28
N ALA A 46 -6.71 17.05 -17.01
CA ALA A 46 -6.66 17.08 -18.47
C ALA A 46 -8.04 17.32 -19.11
N ALA A 47 -9.11 16.74 -18.56
CA ALA A 47 -10.48 16.92 -19.02
C ALA A 47 -10.97 18.36 -18.81
N LEU A 48 -10.69 18.96 -17.65
CA LEU A 48 -11.06 20.36 -17.36
C LEU A 48 -10.43 21.34 -18.33
N VAL A 49 -9.14 21.10 -18.67
CA VAL A 49 -8.42 21.99 -19.60
C VAL A 49 -8.86 21.78 -21.05
N SER A 50 -9.17 20.56 -21.47
CA SER A 50 -9.46 20.23 -22.87
C SER A 50 -10.93 20.32 -23.24
N ALA A 51 -11.83 19.87 -22.36
CA ALA A 51 -13.28 19.75 -22.60
C ALA A 51 -14.12 20.76 -21.80
N GLY A 52 -13.54 21.41 -20.79
CA GLY A 52 -14.21 22.37 -19.93
C GLY A 52 -15.28 21.78 -19.01
N SER A 53 -15.55 20.47 -19.09
CA SER A 53 -16.58 19.79 -18.32
C SER A 53 -16.16 18.39 -17.86
N VAL A 54 -16.54 18.05 -16.64
CA VAL A 54 -16.31 16.72 -16.03
C VAL A 54 -17.65 16.21 -15.51
N HIS A 55 -17.93 14.94 -15.72
CA HIS A 55 -19.14 14.30 -15.21
C HIS A 55 -18.98 14.01 -13.70
N TRP A 56 -19.25 15.04 -12.88
CA TRP A 56 -18.99 15.00 -11.43
C TRP A 56 -19.75 13.93 -10.67
N SER A 57 -20.98 13.59 -11.08
CA SER A 57 -21.73 12.51 -10.45
C SER A 57 -20.99 11.16 -10.59
N GLY A 58 -20.48 10.86 -11.80
CA GLY A 58 -19.70 9.64 -12.00
C GLY A 58 -18.39 9.61 -11.22
N VAL A 59 -17.74 10.77 -11.04
CA VAL A 59 -16.54 10.89 -10.22
C VAL A 59 -16.88 10.68 -8.74
N LEU A 60 -17.97 11.25 -8.25
CA LEU A 60 -18.41 11.07 -6.88
C LEU A 60 -18.73 9.60 -6.58
N ASP A 61 -19.60 8.99 -7.38
CA ASP A 61 -20.12 7.64 -7.12
C ASP A 61 -19.07 6.55 -7.30
N LYS A 62 -18.24 6.66 -8.35
CA LYS A 62 -17.30 5.59 -8.73
C LYS A 62 -15.89 5.79 -8.20
N VAL A 63 -15.54 7.00 -7.75
CA VAL A 63 -14.18 7.29 -7.27
C VAL A 63 -14.19 7.78 -5.83
N VAL A 64 -14.91 8.87 -5.52
CA VAL A 64 -14.81 9.49 -4.20
C VAL A 64 -15.41 8.62 -3.11
N ILE A 65 -16.59 8.04 -3.34
CA ILE A 65 -17.26 7.17 -2.36
C ILE A 65 -16.41 5.93 -2.05
N PRO A 66 -15.94 5.13 -3.03
CA PRO A 66 -15.05 4.01 -2.75
C PRO A 66 -13.71 4.42 -2.11
N MET A 67 -13.21 5.59 -2.47
CA MET A 67 -11.96 6.15 -1.93
C MET A 67 -12.04 6.42 -0.43
N VAL A 68 -13.18 6.91 0.05
CA VAL A 68 -13.41 7.18 1.48
C VAL A 68 -13.86 5.93 2.22
N ALA A 69 -14.74 5.14 1.62
CA ALA A 69 -15.29 3.94 2.24
C ALA A 69 -14.23 2.84 2.44
N SER A 70 -13.37 2.60 1.45
CA SER A 70 -12.42 1.49 1.50
C SER A 70 -11.40 1.58 2.64
N PRO A 71 -10.80 2.72 3.01
CA PRO A 71 -9.94 2.81 4.18
C PRO A 71 -10.71 2.61 5.50
N LEU A 72 -11.94 3.07 5.60
CA LEU A 72 -12.77 2.85 6.80
C LEU A 72 -13.07 1.37 6.99
N ILE A 73 -13.49 0.71 5.91
CA ILE A 73 -13.72 -0.75 5.91
C ILE A 73 -12.41 -1.50 6.21
N GLY A 74 -11.30 -1.09 5.62
CA GLY A 74 -9.99 -1.67 5.85
C GLY A 74 -9.55 -1.57 7.32
N LEU A 75 -9.74 -0.42 7.93
CA LEU A 75 -9.46 -0.20 9.35
C LEU A 75 -10.33 -1.09 10.24
N ALA A 76 -11.64 -1.13 9.98
CA ALA A 76 -12.58 -1.95 10.72
C ALA A 76 -12.28 -3.45 10.59
N LEU A 77 -12.01 -3.93 9.37
CA LEU A 77 -11.66 -5.34 9.13
C LEU A 77 -10.31 -5.70 9.75
N GLY A 78 -9.27 -4.87 9.60
CA GLY A 78 -7.98 -5.11 10.23
C GLY A 78 -8.09 -5.22 11.75
N PHE A 79 -8.88 -4.34 12.37
CA PHE A 79 -9.19 -4.39 13.79
C PHE A 79 -9.92 -5.69 14.17
N THR A 80 -11.01 -5.99 13.48
CA THR A 80 -11.88 -7.15 13.78
C THR A 80 -11.16 -8.48 13.57
N VAL A 81 -10.45 -8.65 12.45
CA VAL A 81 -9.68 -9.89 12.18
C VAL A 81 -8.62 -10.11 13.25
N THR A 82 -7.94 -9.04 13.68
CA THR A 82 -6.96 -9.16 14.77
C THR A 82 -7.60 -9.56 16.08
N LEU A 83 -8.74 -8.99 16.44
CA LEU A 83 -9.47 -9.39 17.66
C LEU A 83 -9.90 -10.86 17.61
N ILE A 84 -10.40 -11.31 16.47
CA ILE A 84 -10.78 -12.72 16.27
C ILE A 84 -9.57 -13.63 16.48
N ILE A 85 -8.43 -13.32 15.86
CA ILE A 85 -7.20 -14.10 16.05
C ILE A 85 -6.77 -14.12 17.52
N MET A 86 -6.77 -12.97 18.19
CA MET A 86 -6.40 -12.88 19.61
C MET A 86 -7.37 -13.67 20.49
N TRP A 87 -8.66 -13.65 20.19
CA TRP A 87 -9.67 -14.39 20.97
C TRP A 87 -9.58 -15.90 20.76
N VAL A 88 -9.47 -16.35 19.51
CA VAL A 88 -9.39 -17.78 19.15
C VAL A 88 -8.12 -18.41 19.71
N PHE A 89 -7.00 -17.71 19.67
CA PHE A 89 -5.70 -18.25 20.08
C PHE A 89 -5.24 -17.81 21.47
N ARG A 90 -6.11 -17.21 22.29
CA ARG A 90 -5.78 -16.66 23.63
C ARG A 90 -5.12 -17.68 24.56
N ASN A 91 -5.47 -18.97 24.45
CA ASN A 91 -5.01 -20.04 25.33
C ASN A 91 -3.86 -20.87 24.71
N ARG A 92 -3.28 -20.45 23.60
CA ARG A 92 -2.22 -21.19 22.90
C ARG A 92 -0.83 -20.65 23.24
N ASN A 93 0.16 -21.55 23.21
CA ASN A 93 1.55 -21.19 23.46
C ASN A 93 2.05 -20.19 22.38
N GLY A 94 2.43 -18.98 22.80
CA GLY A 94 2.79 -17.87 21.91
C GLY A 94 3.97 -18.18 21.00
N HIS A 95 4.94 -18.98 21.42
CA HIS A 95 6.10 -19.31 20.60
C HIS A 95 5.73 -20.21 19.40
N ARG A 96 4.93 -21.24 19.62
CA ARG A 96 4.43 -22.13 18.55
C ARG A 96 3.49 -21.36 17.63
N LEU A 97 2.68 -20.49 18.19
CA LEU A 97 1.77 -19.65 17.42
C LEU A 97 2.51 -18.70 16.47
N ASN A 98 3.56 -18.05 16.93
CA ASN A 98 4.39 -17.19 16.09
C ASN A 98 5.04 -17.94 14.92
N ALA A 99 5.51 -19.17 15.14
CA ALA A 99 6.08 -19.99 14.08
C ALA A 99 5.03 -20.37 13.01
N THR A 100 3.81 -20.70 13.45
CA THR A 100 2.69 -21.01 12.56
C THR A 100 2.28 -19.79 11.75
N PHE A 101 2.07 -18.64 12.41
CA PHE A 101 1.69 -17.40 11.72
C PHE A 101 2.78 -16.89 10.77
N ARG A 102 4.07 -17.14 11.04
CA ARG A 102 5.14 -16.82 10.09
C ARG A 102 5.01 -17.60 8.77
N ARG A 103 4.56 -18.85 8.82
CA ARG A 103 4.30 -19.63 7.61
C ARG A 103 3.02 -19.20 6.90
N LEU A 104 1.96 -18.98 7.66
CA LEU A 104 0.68 -18.47 7.12
C LEU A 104 0.83 -17.09 6.50
N GLN A 105 1.72 -16.25 7.02
CA GLN A 105 2.01 -14.93 6.48
C GLN A 105 2.61 -14.99 5.08
N VAL A 106 3.36 -16.03 4.72
CA VAL A 106 3.84 -16.21 3.35
C VAL A 106 2.66 -16.40 2.38
N LEU A 107 1.65 -17.17 2.79
CA LEU A 107 0.45 -17.39 1.98
C LEU A 107 -0.41 -16.12 1.88
N SER A 108 -0.62 -15.42 3.00
CA SER A 108 -1.38 -14.16 2.97
C SER A 108 -0.65 -13.06 2.21
N ALA A 109 0.69 -13.02 2.26
CA ALA A 109 1.50 -12.11 1.45
C ALA A 109 1.35 -12.39 -0.05
N ALA A 110 1.29 -13.67 -0.45
CA ALA A 110 1.02 -14.03 -1.85
C ALA A 110 -0.39 -13.59 -2.29
N ALA A 111 -1.41 -13.82 -1.45
CA ALA A 111 -2.77 -13.33 -1.71
C ALA A 111 -2.83 -11.81 -1.79
N MET A 112 -2.09 -11.11 -0.92
CA MET A 112 -2.00 -9.65 -0.93
C MET A 112 -1.28 -9.14 -2.18
N ALA A 113 -0.18 -9.78 -2.60
CA ALA A 113 0.53 -9.44 -3.82
C ALA A 113 -0.34 -9.62 -5.07
N TYR A 114 -1.11 -10.72 -5.13
CA TYR A 114 -2.08 -10.96 -6.19
C TYR A 114 -3.16 -9.87 -6.22
N SER A 115 -3.79 -9.57 -5.07
CA SER A 115 -4.84 -8.56 -4.96
C SER A 115 -4.36 -7.17 -5.37
N HIS A 116 -3.19 -6.78 -4.89
CA HIS A 116 -2.56 -5.51 -5.22
C HIS A 116 -2.17 -5.43 -6.71
N GLY A 117 -1.53 -6.47 -7.21
CA GLY A 117 -1.12 -6.54 -8.62
C GLY A 117 -2.30 -6.47 -9.58
N THR A 118 -3.38 -7.20 -9.30
CA THR A 118 -4.62 -7.16 -10.09
C THR A 118 -5.20 -5.76 -10.13
N GLN A 119 -5.40 -5.13 -8.98
CA GLN A 119 -5.97 -3.79 -8.87
C GLN A 119 -5.16 -2.71 -9.62
N ASP A 120 -3.84 -2.79 -9.54
CA ASP A 120 -2.99 -1.78 -10.18
C ASP A 120 -2.78 -2.06 -11.67
N ALA A 121 -2.73 -3.32 -12.09
CA ALA A 121 -2.65 -3.68 -13.49
C ALA A 121 -3.94 -3.34 -14.26
N GLU A 122 -5.13 -3.57 -13.67
CA GLU A 122 -6.43 -3.26 -14.29
C GLU A 122 -6.53 -1.78 -14.69
N LYS A 123 -6.04 -0.87 -13.87
CA LYS A 123 -6.04 0.57 -14.17
C LYS A 123 -5.19 0.89 -15.39
N THR A 124 -4.01 0.30 -15.46
CA THR A 124 -3.10 0.47 -16.61
C THR A 124 -3.70 -0.12 -17.87
N MET A 125 -4.27 -1.33 -17.78
CA MET A 125 -4.98 -1.98 -18.88
C MET A 125 -6.15 -1.13 -19.37
N GLY A 126 -6.93 -0.55 -18.45
CA GLY A 126 -8.05 0.35 -18.78
C GLY A 126 -7.62 1.58 -19.56
N VAL A 127 -6.52 2.24 -19.15
CA VAL A 127 -6.00 3.44 -19.83
C VAL A 127 -5.43 3.10 -21.21
N ILE A 128 -4.68 2.01 -21.33
CA ILE A 128 -4.15 1.57 -22.63
C ILE A 128 -5.32 1.23 -23.57
N THR A 129 -6.31 0.49 -23.08
CA THR A 129 -7.49 0.15 -23.88
C THR A 129 -8.29 1.39 -24.28
N LEU A 130 -8.42 2.37 -23.37
CA LEU A 130 -9.05 3.66 -23.68
C LEU A 130 -8.31 4.39 -24.81
N ALA A 131 -6.98 4.42 -24.76
CA ALA A 131 -6.19 5.01 -25.82
C ALA A 131 -6.36 4.30 -27.15
N LEU A 132 -6.41 2.96 -27.16
CA LEU A 132 -6.63 2.15 -28.37
C LEU A 132 -8.03 2.34 -28.98
N VAL A 133 -9.06 2.47 -28.15
CA VAL A 133 -10.42 2.78 -28.62
C VAL A 133 -10.51 4.21 -29.15
N THR A 134 -9.89 5.17 -28.45
CA THR A 134 -9.88 6.58 -28.86
C THR A 134 -9.11 6.80 -30.15
N SER A 135 -8.05 6.01 -30.41
CA SER A 135 -7.28 6.05 -31.65
C SER A 135 -7.94 5.29 -32.82
N GLY A 136 -9.06 4.60 -32.58
CA GLY A 136 -9.76 3.83 -33.61
C GLY A 136 -9.16 2.45 -33.91
N HIS A 137 -8.13 2.01 -33.15
CA HIS A 137 -7.55 0.67 -33.31
C HIS A 137 -8.45 -0.45 -32.73
N LEU A 138 -9.35 -0.11 -31.83
CA LEU A 138 -10.34 -1.03 -31.28
C LEU A 138 -11.75 -0.44 -31.44
N SER A 139 -12.69 -1.24 -31.96
CA SER A 139 -14.08 -0.86 -32.11
C SER A 139 -14.89 -1.03 -30.80
N THR A 140 -14.41 -1.85 -29.90
CA THR A 140 -15.08 -2.16 -28.62
C THR A 140 -14.09 -2.08 -27.46
N PHE A 141 -14.60 -1.72 -26.28
CA PHE A 141 -13.78 -1.68 -25.06
C PHE A 141 -13.55 -3.10 -24.54
N ARG A 142 -12.65 -3.82 -25.20
CA ARG A 142 -12.16 -5.14 -24.77
C ARG A 142 -10.65 -5.06 -24.60
N VAL A 143 -10.17 -5.53 -23.45
CA VAL A 143 -8.73 -5.54 -23.16
C VAL A 143 -8.06 -6.67 -23.93
N PRO A 144 -7.15 -6.38 -24.89
CA PRO A 144 -6.42 -7.41 -25.62
C PRO A 144 -5.45 -8.16 -24.72
N LEU A 145 -5.18 -9.43 -25.02
CA LEU A 145 -4.29 -10.28 -24.23
C LEU A 145 -2.87 -9.69 -24.09
N TRP A 146 -2.34 -9.10 -25.15
CA TRP A 146 -1.01 -8.46 -25.11
C TRP A 146 -0.97 -7.27 -24.13
N VAL A 147 -2.07 -6.52 -23.97
CA VAL A 147 -2.18 -5.42 -22.98
C VAL A 147 -2.15 -5.99 -21.55
N ILE A 148 -2.83 -7.12 -21.33
CA ILE A 148 -2.82 -7.81 -20.03
C ILE A 148 -1.39 -8.23 -19.69
N VAL A 149 -0.73 -8.96 -20.58
CA VAL A 149 0.62 -9.48 -20.37
C VAL A 149 1.64 -8.35 -20.17
N SER A 150 1.60 -7.33 -21.03
CA SER A 150 2.55 -6.21 -20.93
C SER A 150 2.35 -5.40 -19.65
N SER A 151 1.11 -5.12 -19.25
CA SER A 151 0.81 -4.39 -18.00
C SER A 151 1.22 -5.17 -16.77
N ALA A 152 0.91 -6.48 -16.72
CA ALA A 152 1.29 -7.35 -15.62
C ALA A 152 2.82 -7.47 -15.51
N THR A 153 3.51 -7.62 -16.63
CA THR A 153 4.98 -7.71 -16.68
C THR A 153 5.62 -6.40 -16.21
N ALA A 154 5.16 -5.26 -16.73
CA ALA A 154 5.66 -3.95 -16.32
C ALA A 154 5.43 -3.68 -14.82
N MET A 155 4.26 -4.08 -14.28
CA MET A 155 3.96 -3.98 -12.86
C MET A 155 4.89 -4.84 -12.02
N GLY A 156 5.14 -6.09 -12.44
CA GLY A 156 6.06 -7.00 -11.76
C GLY A 156 7.49 -6.44 -11.70
N PHE A 157 8.03 -6.01 -12.82
CA PHE A 157 9.36 -5.39 -12.88
C PHE A 157 9.44 -4.07 -12.10
N GLY A 158 8.42 -3.23 -12.19
CA GLY A 158 8.35 -1.97 -11.46
C GLY A 158 8.37 -2.17 -9.95
N THR A 159 7.61 -3.15 -9.45
CA THR A 159 7.58 -3.52 -8.03
C THR A 159 8.93 -4.08 -7.57
N TYR A 160 9.54 -4.96 -8.37
CA TYR A 160 10.85 -5.53 -8.08
C TYR A 160 11.95 -4.45 -7.99
N ALA A 161 11.98 -3.52 -8.95
CA ALA A 161 13.02 -2.50 -9.02
C ALA A 161 12.84 -1.34 -8.03
N GLY A 162 11.59 -0.93 -7.76
CA GLY A 162 11.30 0.34 -7.07
C GLY A 162 10.61 0.25 -5.71
N GLY A 163 10.07 -0.90 -5.32
CA GLY A 163 9.19 -1.04 -4.15
C GLY A 163 9.85 -0.84 -2.79
N TRP A 164 11.15 -1.06 -2.68
CA TRP A 164 11.86 -1.15 -1.41
C TRP A 164 11.77 0.09 -0.51
N ARG A 165 11.77 1.29 -1.09
CA ARG A 165 11.64 2.54 -0.32
C ARG A 165 10.28 2.66 0.36
N ILE A 166 9.22 2.31 -0.36
CA ILE A 166 7.84 2.39 0.13
C ILE A 166 7.56 1.26 1.13
N ILE A 167 8.08 0.06 0.87
CA ILE A 167 7.97 -1.09 1.78
C ILE A 167 8.55 -0.75 3.15
N ARG A 168 9.72 -0.11 3.23
CA ARG A 168 10.31 0.34 4.50
C ARG A 168 9.42 1.33 5.24
N THR A 169 8.74 2.23 4.53
CA THR A 169 7.85 3.21 5.16
C THR A 169 6.60 2.56 5.71
N LEU A 170 5.94 1.72 4.93
CA LEU A 170 4.71 1.04 5.34
C LEU A 170 4.96 -0.04 6.41
N GLY A 171 6.01 -0.85 6.23
CA GLY A 171 6.27 -1.99 7.10
C GLY A 171 6.95 -1.67 8.43
N GLY A 172 7.65 -0.53 8.54
CA GLY A 172 8.46 -0.23 9.73
C GLY A 172 8.10 1.05 10.47
N ARG A 173 7.43 2.02 9.81
CA ARG A 173 7.20 3.34 10.39
C ARG A 173 5.81 3.54 10.99
N ILE A 174 4.82 2.76 10.57
CA ILE A 174 3.42 2.93 11.03
C ILE A 174 3.18 2.18 12.33
N VAL A 175 3.42 0.87 12.35
CA VAL A 175 3.22 0.00 13.50
C VAL A 175 4.28 -1.11 13.51
N ALA A 176 4.75 -1.51 14.69
CA ALA A 176 5.56 -2.72 14.85
C ALA A 176 4.65 -3.96 14.77
N LEU A 177 4.68 -4.65 13.64
CA LEU A 177 3.85 -5.82 13.39
C LEU A 177 4.52 -7.11 13.91
N THR A 178 3.73 -7.93 14.60
CA THR A 178 4.08 -9.35 14.86
C THR A 178 3.61 -10.21 13.68
N PRO A 179 4.10 -11.45 13.52
CA PRO A 179 3.63 -12.33 12.44
C PRO A 179 2.11 -12.51 12.37
N ALA A 180 1.44 -12.67 13.53
CA ALA A 180 -0.02 -12.76 13.59
C ALA A 180 -0.72 -11.47 13.14
N ASN A 181 -0.15 -10.31 13.51
CA ASN A 181 -0.69 -9.02 13.12
C ASN A 181 -0.45 -8.73 11.63
N GLY A 182 0.71 -9.14 11.09
CA GLY A 182 0.99 -9.06 9.67
C GLY A 182 0.01 -9.90 8.86
N PHE A 183 -0.19 -11.15 9.26
CA PHE A 183 -1.19 -12.03 8.66
C PHE A 183 -2.60 -11.41 8.67
N ALA A 184 -3.04 -10.85 9.82
CA ALA A 184 -4.34 -10.20 9.93
C ALA A 184 -4.48 -9.00 8.98
N ALA A 185 -3.44 -8.17 8.88
CA ALA A 185 -3.44 -7.01 7.99
C ALA A 185 -3.51 -7.41 6.52
N GLU A 186 -2.74 -8.42 6.12
CA GLU A 186 -2.70 -8.92 4.74
C GLU A 186 -4.03 -9.57 4.33
N VAL A 187 -4.62 -10.39 5.21
CA VAL A 187 -5.93 -11.01 4.96
C VAL A 187 -7.02 -9.95 4.84
N ALA A 188 -7.08 -9.00 5.78
CA ALA A 188 -8.07 -7.93 5.74
C ALA A 188 -7.89 -7.04 4.49
N ALA A 189 -6.66 -6.68 4.15
CA ALA A 189 -6.37 -5.88 2.97
C ALA A 189 -6.73 -6.61 1.67
N SER A 190 -6.35 -7.88 1.53
CA SER A 190 -6.70 -8.70 0.35
C SER A 190 -8.20 -8.80 0.16
N THR A 191 -8.96 -8.99 1.23
CA THR A 191 -10.42 -9.05 1.19
C THR A 191 -11.02 -7.72 0.70
N VAL A 192 -10.55 -6.58 1.25
CA VAL A 192 -11.04 -5.25 0.84
C VAL A 192 -10.64 -4.89 -0.58
N LEU A 193 -9.55 -5.42 -1.10
CA LEU A 193 -9.12 -5.16 -2.48
C LEU A 193 -9.86 -6.04 -3.49
N LEU A 194 -10.02 -7.33 -3.19
CA LEU A 194 -10.63 -8.28 -4.13
C LEU A 194 -12.14 -8.13 -4.23
N PHE A 195 -12.83 -7.93 -3.10
CA PHE A 195 -14.30 -7.89 -3.10
C PHE A 195 -14.87 -6.77 -3.98
N PRO A 196 -14.44 -5.49 -3.88
CA PRO A 196 -14.94 -4.45 -4.78
C PRO A 196 -14.51 -4.63 -6.24
N ALA A 197 -13.34 -5.21 -6.49
CA ALA A 197 -12.86 -5.48 -7.84
C ALA A 197 -13.77 -6.47 -8.56
N TYR A 198 -14.05 -7.62 -7.95
CA TYR A 198 -14.83 -8.67 -8.56
C TYR A 198 -16.34 -8.43 -8.51
N ALA A 199 -16.85 -7.79 -7.43
CA ALA A 199 -18.29 -7.60 -7.27
C ALA A 199 -18.83 -6.35 -8.00
N TYR A 200 -18.04 -5.28 -8.06
CA TYR A 200 -18.53 -3.98 -8.51
C TYR A 200 -17.63 -3.29 -9.53
N ALA A 201 -16.50 -3.88 -9.91
CA ALA A 201 -15.49 -3.28 -10.79
C ALA A 201 -15.10 -1.84 -10.37
N LEU A 202 -15.02 -1.58 -9.05
CA LEU A 202 -14.71 -0.26 -8.51
C LEU A 202 -13.20 -0.10 -8.30
N PRO A 203 -12.60 1.01 -8.76
CA PRO A 203 -11.21 1.30 -8.52
C PRO A 203 -11.00 1.71 -7.06
N VAL A 204 -10.29 0.86 -6.31
CA VAL A 204 -9.94 1.11 -4.91
C VAL A 204 -8.46 1.47 -4.82
N SER A 205 -8.10 2.30 -3.85
CA SER A 205 -6.71 2.63 -3.57
C SER A 205 -6.06 1.56 -2.70
N SER A 206 -5.21 0.72 -3.29
CA SER A 206 -4.45 -0.30 -2.58
C SER A 206 -3.60 0.28 -1.43
N THR A 207 -2.95 1.42 -1.65
CA THR A 207 -2.13 2.08 -0.63
C THR A 207 -2.95 2.51 0.59
N HIS A 208 -4.14 3.08 0.38
CA HIS A 208 -5.01 3.51 1.47
C HIS A 208 -5.56 2.31 2.25
N VAL A 209 -5.98 1.25 1.55
CA VAL A 209 -6.47 0.03 2.20
C VAL A 209 -5.38 -0.63 3.03
N ILE A 210 -4.18 -0.82 2.48
CA ILE A 210 -3.06 -1.43 3.23
C ILE A 210 -2.73 -0.59 4.47
N THR A 211 -2.61 0.74 4.31
CA THR A 211 -2.30 1.62 5.43
C THR A 211 -3.37 1.55 6.50
N SER A 212 -4.64 1.61 6.13
CA SER A 212 -5.76 1.59 7.08
C SER A 212 -5.91 0.24 7.78
N THR A 213 -5.71 -0.89 7.08
CA THR A 213 -5.72 -2.21 7.73
C THR A 213 -4.58 -2.36 8.73
N VAL A 214 -3.37 -1.89 8.42
CA VAL A 214 -2.24 -1.87 9.35
C VAL A 214 -2.54 -0.99 10.58
N MET A 215 -3.18 0.17 10.37
CA MET A 215 -3.62 1.03 11.48
C MET A 215 -4.72 0.36 12.32
N GLY A 216 -5.67 -0.32 11.69
CA GLY A 216 -6.70 -1.11 12.36
C GLY A 216 -6.12 -2.21 13.23
N VAL A 217 -5.19 -2.98 12.70
CA VAL A 217 -4.43 -4.00 13.44
C VAL A 217 -3.65 -3.38 14.62
N GLY A 218 -2.96 -2.27 14.38
CA GLY A 218 -2.18 -1.57 15.41
C GLY A 218 -3.03 -1.04 16.56
N SER A 219 -4.25 -0.58 16.28
CA SER A 219 -5.16 0.00 17.27
C SER A 219 -5.71 -1.02 18.27
N THR A 220 -5.63 -2.32 17.98
CA THR A 220 -6.04 -3.39 18.92
C THR A 220 -5.15 -3.47 20.16
N ARG A 221 -3.89 -3.07 20.07
CA ARG A 221 -2.97 -3.10 21.21
C ARG A 221 -3.12 -1.87 22.10
N ARG A 222 -2.98 -0.68 21.54
CA ARG A 222 -3.22 0.64 22.16
C ARG A 222 -3.39 1.65 21.04
N ARG A 223 -4.29 2.63 21.21
CA ARG A 223 -4.43 3.74 20.23
C ARG A 223 -3.11 4.51 20.03
N SER A 224 -2.26 4.57 21.05
CA SER A 224 -0.91 5.16 21.01
C SER A 224 0.15 4.31 20.26
N ALA A 225 -0.14 3.05 19.94
CA ALA A 225 0.77 2.19 19.19
C ALA A 225 0.81 2.54 17.69
N VAL A 226 -0.21 3.27 17.21
CA VAL A 226 -0.30 3.75 15.83
C VAL A 226 0.28 5.16 15.75
N ARG A 227 1.23 5.35 14.87
CA ARG A 227 1.83 6.65 14.59
C ARG A 227 0.98 7.39 13.57
N TRP A 228 -0.04 8.13 14.05
CA TRP A 228 -1.06 8.81 13.24
C TRP A 228 -0.53 9.95 12.35
N GLY A 229 0.69 10.41 12.58
CA GLY A 229 1.31 11.48 11.82
C GLY A 229 2.78 11.18 11.53
N CYS A 230 3.08 10.44 10.48
CA CYS A 230 4.45 10.38 9.96
C CYS A 230 4.74 11.67 9.18
N ARG A 231 4.98 12.76 9.91
CA ARG A 231 5.55 13.96 9.32
C ARG A 231 6.96 13.61 8.86
N GLY A 232 7.18 13.55 7.55
CA GLY A 232 8.50 13.37 6.99
C GLY A 232 9.42 14.48 7.49
N ARG A 233 10.21 14.17 8.51
CA ARG A 233 11.35 15.04 8.86
C ARG A 233 12.39 14.83 7.79
N HIS A 234 12.46 15.73 6.82
CA HIS A 234 13.63 15.88 5.99
C HIS A 234 14.83 16.02 6.95
N ARG A 235 15.70 15.04 6.98
CA ARG A 235 17.03 15.20 7.54
C ARG A 235 17.79 16.06 6.55
N ASP A 236 17.79 17.35 6.79
CA ASP A 236 18.88 18.18 6.33
C ASP A 236 20.12 17.64 7.02
N GLY A 237 20.96 17.00 6.24
CA GLY A 237 22.26 16.60 6.70
C GLY A 237 23.08 17.87 6.96
N LEU A 238 23.36 18.12 8.21
CA LEU A 238 24.58 18.77 8.70
C LEU A 238 24.44 18.96 10.22
N GLY A 239 25.26 18.23 10.97
CA GLY A 239 25.89 18.59 12.22
C GLY A 239 24.97 19.08 13.34
N ALA A 240 24.85 18.24 14.32
CA ALA A 240 24.91 18.53 15.76
C ALA A 240 24.08 17.50 16.51
N ASP A 241 24.74 16.60 17.19
CA ASP A 241 24.21 15.86 18.32
C ASP A 241 23.84 16.87 19.41
N ASP A 242 22.59 17.35 19.41
CA ASP A 242 22.05 18.08 20.55
C ASP A 242 21.28 17.08 21.43
N PRO A 243 21.82 16.72 22.62
CA PRO A 243 21.17 15.78 23.54
C PRO A 243 19.86 16.32 24.15
N ARG A 244 19.51 17.60 23.92
CA ARG A 244 18.32 18.25 24.49
C ARG A 244 17.04 18.10 23.64
N LEU A 245 17.13 17.53 22.42
CA LEU A 245 15.98 17.28 21.54
C LEU A 245 15.46 15.83 21.59
N ARG A 246 15.69 15.10 22.68
CA ARG A 246 15.21 13.73 22.89
C ARG A 246 13.74 13.61 23.36
N GLY A 247 12.99 14.65 23.35
CA GLY A 247 11.58 14.61 23.68
C GLY A 247 10.75 15.11 22.51
N ASP A 248 9.83 14.28 22.05
CA ASP A 248 8.73 14.55 21.14
C ASP A 248 8.91 14.13 19.69
N GLY A 249 8.27 12.98 19.40
CA GLY A 249 7.79 12.58 18.08
C GLY A 249 8.64 11.54 17.34
N CYS A 250 8.10 10.35 17.17
CA CYS A 250 8.67 9.18 16.47
C CYS A 250 10.01 8.65 17.04
N GLY A 251 10.22 8.81 18.33
CA GLY A 251 11.37 8.30 19.07
C GLY A 251 11.23 6.81 19.38
N GLY A 252 12.32 6.09 19.13
CA GLY A 252 12.42 4.65 19.28
C GLY A 252 12.05 4.14 20.68
N VAL A 253 11.26 3.08 20.69
CA VAL A 253 11.26 2.15 21.81
C VAL A 253 12.58 1.40 21.72
N HIS A 254 13.56 1.84 22.51
CA HIS A 254 14.69 1.01 22.84
C HIS A 254 14.19 -0.21 23.60
N HIS A 255 13.97 -1.32 22.92
CA HIS A 255 14.00 -2.61 23.55
C HIS A 255 15.45 -2.80 24.04
N ARG A 256 15.68 -2.55 25.34
CA ARG A 256 16.79 -3.19 26.05
C ARG A 256 16.50 -4.69 26.02
N ALA A 257 16.93 -5.36 24.98
CA ALA A 257 17.24 -6.78 25.07
C ALA A 257 18.45 -6.86 26.00
N GLY A 258 18.22 -7.27 27.24
CA GLY A 258 19.25 -7.68 28.14
C GLY A 258 19.95 -8.88 27.52
N ILE A 259 21.05 -8.64 26.86
CA ILE A 259 22.03 -9.66 26.51
C ILE A 259 22.71 -9.99 27.82
N HIS A 260 22.20 -11.01 28.52
CA HIS A 260 22.99 -11.73 29.50
C HIS A 260 24.20 -12.30 28.75
N SER A 261 25.34 -11.64 28.91
CA SER A 261 26.64 -12.16 28.55
C SER A 261 26.86 -13.45 29.32
N LEU A 262 26.71 -14.59 28.64
CA LEU A 262 27.26 -15.86 29.09
C LEU A 262 28.78 -15.73 29.04
N ARG A 263 29.36 -15.38 30.18
CA ARG A 263 30.79 -15.47 30.47
C ARG A 263 31.15 -16.96 30.54
N TRP A 264 31.81 -17.46 29.54
CA TRP A 264 32.52 -18.72 29.60
C TRP A 264 33.70 -18.56 30.55
N SER A 265 33.59 -19.10 31.76
CA SER A 265 34.70 -19.28 32.67
C SER A 265 35.51 -20.46 32.18
N SER A 266 36.67 -20.19 31.60
CA SER A 266 37.71 -21.17 31.38
C SER A 266 38.35 -21.53 32.73
N ALA A 267 37.90 -22.60 33.35
CA ALA A 267 38.63 -23.20 34.44
C ALA A 267 39.82 -24.02 33.86
N GLY A 268 40.99 -23.44 33.83
CA GLY A 268 42.21 -24.16 33.62
C GLY A 268 42.63 -24.83 34.94
N GLY A 269 42.56 -26.15 34.98
CA GLY A 269 43.19 -26.93 36.02
C GLY A 269 44.70 -26.99 35.81
N SER A 270 45.44 -26.64 36.79
CA SER A 270 46.86 -27.00 36.91
C SER A 270 46.97 -28.04 38.04
N THR A 271 47.38 -29.20 37.66
CA THR A 271 47.84 -30.28 38.56
C THR A 271 49.20 -29.92 39.13
N GLY A 272 49.31 -29.96 40.41
CA GLY A 272 50.55 -30.26 41.14
C GLY A 272 50.42 -31.66 41.72
#